data_48053d68905d41a1820cc41f4e7c023f
#
_entry.id   48053d68905d41a1820cc41f4e7c023f
#
_cell.length_a   1.000
_cell.length_b   1.000
_cell.length_c   1.000
_cell.angle_alpha   90.00
_cell.angle_beta   90.00
_cell.angle_gamma   90.00
#
_symmetry.space_group_name_H-M   'P 1'
#
loop_
_entity.id
_entity.type
_entity.pdbx_description
1 polymer ?
#
loop_
_entity_poly.entity_id
_entity_poly.type
_entity_poly.pdbx_seq_one_letter_code
_entity_poly.pdbx_strand_id
1 'polypeptide(L)'
;MTNALSMLGIFSDVQNEIEGKDYFVEKDGVKFAGTHLLLDLWGASNVIDPELIERALRDAAEAANATILHSHFHHFGPDGGVSGVLVLAESHISIHTWPERDFAAIDIFMCGVCNPYHSLPVLKDVFAPKTITLSEQRRGLIP
;
A
#
# COMPACT_ATOMS: atom_id res chain seq x y z
N MET A 1 6.68 2.53 23.31
CA MET A 1 6.72 1.17 22.89
C MET A 1 8.12 0.59 23.08
N THR A 2 8.29 -0.11 24.16
CA THR A 2 9.47 -0.94 24.34
C THR A 2 9.26 -2.21 23.53
N ASN A 3 10.25 -2.63 22.84
CA ASN A 3 10.12 -3.76 21.97
C ASN A 3 11.35 -4.66 22.07
N ALA A 4 11.34 -5.75 21.33
CA ALA A 4 12.41 -6.72 21.35
C ALA A 4 13.78 -6.14 21.01
N LEU A 5 13.85 -5.09 20.20
CA LEU A 5 15.12 -4.48 19.82
C LEU A 5 15.85 -3.86 21.00
N SER A 6 15.10 -3.24 21.92
CA SER A 6 15.73 -2.66 23.12
C SER A 6 16.38 -3.71 23.99
N MET A 7 15.87 -4.93 23.97
CA MET A 7 16.40 -6.04 24.76
C MET A 7 17.68 -6.62 24.16
N LEU A 8 17.94 -6.37 22.90
CA LEU A 8 19.12 -6.87 22.20
C LEU A 8 20.31 -5.93 22.27
N GLY A 9 20.17 -4.80 22.94
CA GLY A 9 21.25 -3.81 23.07
C GLY A 9 21.54 -3.03 21.79
N ILE A 10 20.89 -3.33 20.69
CA ILE A 10 21.01 -2.59 19.44
C ILE A 10 19.95 -1.50 19.32
N PHE A 11 19.06 -1.47 20.27
CA PHE A 11 17.92 -0.59 20.25
C PHE A 11 18.31 0.89 20.31
N SER A 12 19.38 1.22 21.06
CA SER A 12 19.79 2.61 21.16
C SER A 12 20.20 3.20 19.81
N ASP A 13 20.89 2.41 19.00
CA ASP A 13 21.31 2.87 17.69
C ASP A 13 20.11 3.02 16.74
N VAL A 14 19.22 2.03 16.76
CA VAL A 14 17.98 2.07 16.00
C VAL A 14 17.10 3.23 16.48
N GLN A 15 17.01 3.43 17.79
CA GLN A 15 16.22 4.51 18.36
C GLN A 15 16.77 5.90 17.94
N ASN A 16 18.08 6.05 17.97
CA ASN A 16 18.70 7.30 17.52
C ASN A 16 18.46 7.56 16.04
N GLU A 17 18.50 6.51 15.21
CA GLU A 17 18.15 6.63 13.80
C GLU A 17 16.70 7.02 13.60
N ILE A 18 15.80 6.43 14.39
CA ILE A 18 14.37 6.75 14.33
C ILE A 18 14.11 8.17 14.79
N GLU A 19 14.74 8.59 15.87
CA GLU A 19 14.61 9.95 16.38
C GLU A 19 15.19 10.98 15.43
N GLY A 20 16.28 10.63 14.73
CA GLY A 20 16.90 11.50 13.73
C GLY A 20 16.15 11.48 12.39
N LYS A 21 15.47 10.38 12.09
CA LYS A 21 14.66 10.21 10.87
C LYS A 21 13.20 10.10 11.26
N ASP A 22 12.59 11.18 11.55
CA ASP A 22 11.16 11.22 11.70
C ASP A 22 10.50 10.72 10.41
N TYR A 23 9.88 9.56 10.44
CA TYR A 23 9.23 8.95 9.26
C TYR A 23 7.95 9.67 8.83
N PHE A 24 7.63 10.77 9.44
CA PHE A 24 6.54 11.62 9.01
C PHE A 24 6.90 12.32 7.70
N VAL A 25 5.87 12.61 6.94
CA VAL A 25 5.97 13.37 5.69
C VAL A 25 5.76 14.85 6.00
N GLU A 26 6.53 15.72 5.34
CA GLU A 26 6.27 17.15 5.36
C GLU A 26 6.01 17.59 3.93
N LYS A 27 4.82 18.14 3.69
CA LYS A 27 4.39 18.56 2.37
C LYS A 27 3.41 19.72 2.49
N ASP A 28 3.56 20.73 1.65
CA ASP A 28 2.70 21.91 1.65
C ASP A 28 2.65 22.61 3.02
N GLY A 29 3.76 22.59 3.75
CA GLY A 29 3.85 23.19 5.08
C GLY A 29 3.17 22.40 6.19
N VAL A 30 2.73 21.17 5.90
CA VAL A 30 2.00 20.31 6.84
C VAL A 30 2.81 19.04 7.09
N LYS A 31 2.83 18.60 8.35
CA LYS A 31 3.50 17.37 8.76
C LYS A 31 2.47 16.31 9.15
N PHE A 32 2.62 15.10 8.60
CA PHE A 32 1.66 14.01 8.81
C PHE A 32 2.36 12.65 8.67
N ALA A 33 1.72 11.60 9.20
CA ALA A 33 2.32 10.27 9.24
C ALA A 33 2.50 9.66 7.85
N GLY A 34 1.51 9.78 6.99
CA GLY A 34 1.59 9.21 5.66
C GLY A 34 0.36 9.51 4.80
N THR A 35 0.50 9.19 3.52
CA THR A 35 -0.56 9.39 2.54
C THR A 35 -1.30 8.08 2.32
N HIS A 36 -2.62 8.13 2.41
CA HIS A 36 -3.50 6.99 2.21
C HIS A 36 -4.37 7.24 0.99
N LEU A 37 -4.15 6.46 -0.07
CA LEU A 37 -4.95 6.54 -1.29
C LEU A 37 -6.00 5.45 -1.26
N LEU A 38 -7.22 5.81 -1.60
CA LEU A 38 -8.35 4.91 -1.75
C LEU A 38 -8.76 4.93 -3.22
N LEU A 39 -8.72 3.77 -3.86
CA LEU A 39 -8.95 3.64 -5.30
C LEU A 39 -10.13 2.71 -5.54
N ASP A 40 -11.09 3.18 -6.30
CA ASP A 40 -12.14 2.34 -6.88
C ASP A 40 -11.90 2.22 -8.38
N LEU A 41 -11.64 0.99 -8.84
CA LEU A 41 -11.41 0.70 -10.24
C LEU A 41 -12.64 0.03 -10.85
N TRP A 42 -13.33 0.74 -11.72
CA TRP A 42 -14.51 0.23 -12.40
C TRP A 42 -14.20 -0.14 -13.84
N GLY A 43 -14.84 -1.19 -14.34
CA GLY A 43 -14.53 -1.73 -15.66
C GLY A 43 -13.11 -2.27 -15.72
N ALA A 44 -12.67 -2.87 -14.62
CA ALA A 44 -11.32 -3.39 -14.49
C ALA A 44 -11.17 -4.78 -15.08
N SER A 45 -9.98 -5.06 -15.60
CA SER A 45 -9.58 -6.37 -16.10
C SER A 45 -8.69 -7.07 -15.07
N ASN A 46 -8.45 -8.37 -15.25
CA ASN A 46 -7.49 -9.15 -14.46
C ASN A 46 -7.81 -9.21 -12.97
N VAL A 47 -9.09 -9.32 -12.64
CA VAL A 47 -9.58 -9.28 -11.26
C VAL A 47 -9.88 -10.66 -10.67
N ILE A 48 -9.48 -11.75 -11.35
CA ILE A 48 -9.73 -13.13 -10.93
C ILE A 48 -8.45 -13.87 -10.53
N ASP A 49 -7.34 -13.64 -11.21
CA ASP A 49 -6.10 -14.39 -11.03
C ASP A 49 -5.30 -13.86 -9.84
N PRO A 50 -5.24 -14.60 -8.72
CA PRO A 50 -4.52 -14.13 -7.53
C PRO A 50 -3.02 -13.95 -7.75
N GLU A 51 -2.40 -14.78 -8.60
CA GLU A 51 -0.96 -14.66 -8.86
C GLU A 51 -0.64 -13.40 -9.66
N LEU A 52 -1.46 -13.08 -10.64
CA LEU A 52 -1.30 -11.87 -11.43
C LEU A 52 -1.57 -10.63 -10.57
N ILE A 53 -2.59 -10.68 -9.73
CA ILE A 53 -2.93 -9.59 -8.82
C ILE A 53 -1.80 -9.37 -7.81
N GLU A 54 -1.27 -10.43 -7.21
CA GLU A 54 -0.14 -10.31 -6.29
C GLU A 54 1.06 -9.67 -6.97
N ARG A 55 1.38 -10.10 -8.17
CA ARG A 55 2.50 -9.52 -8.92
C ARG A 55 2.28 -8.04 -9.19
N ALA A 56 1.07 -7.67 -9.56
CA ALA A 56 0.72 -6.26 -9.79
C ALA A 56 0.94 -5.40 -8.54
N LEU A 57 0.50 -5.89 -7.38
CA LEU A 57 0.69 -5.16 -6.14
C LEU A 57 2.15 -5.08 -5.72
N ARG A 58 2.92 -6.15 -5.95
CA ARG A 58 4.37 -6.14 -5.69
C ARG A 58 5.08 -5.12 -6.56
N ASP A 59 4.77 -5.10 -7.85
CA ASP A 59 5.35 -4.13 -8.77
C ASP A 59 4.96 -2.69 -8.39
N ALA A 60 3.72 -2.51 -7.95
CA ALA A 60 3.25 -1.22 -7.48
C ALA A 60 3.99 -0.75 -6.22
N ALA A 61 4.27 -1.66 -5.29
CA ALA A 61 5.05 -1.36 -4.09
C ALA A 61 6.49 -0.98 -4.44
N GLU A 62 7.13 -1.73 -5.33
CA GLU A 62 8.48 -1.43 -5.78
C GLU A 62 8.57 -0.08 -6.49
N ALA A 63 7.58 0.25 -7.31
CA ALA A 63 7.53 1.54 -8.00
C ALA A 63 7.46 2.71 -7.03
N ALA A 64 6.90 2.50 -5.85
CA ALA A 64 6.80 3.51 -4.80
C ALA A 64 8.00 3.50 -3.83
N ASN A 65 9.02 2.68 -4.09
CA ASN A 65 10.18 2.47 -3.22
C ASN A 65 9.83 1.85 -1.86
N ALA A 66 8.75 1.07 -1.80
CA ALA A 66 8.36 0.41 -0.56
C ALA A 66 9.06 -0.94 -0.41
N THR A 67 9.23 -1.35 0.83
CA THR A 67 9.86 -2.63 1.20
C THR A 67 8.77 -3.63 1.58
N ILE A 68 8.67 -4.74 0.84
CA ILE A 68 7.66 -5.77 1.08
C ILE A 68 8.15 -6.68 2.20
N LEU A 69 7.36 -6.81 3.27
CA LEU A 69 7.65 -7.68 4.39
C LEU A 69 6.89 -8.99 4.31
N HIS A 70 5.64 -8.95 3.89
CA HIS A 70 4.77 -10.12 3.86
C HIS A 70 3.65 -9.90 2.86
N SER A 71 3.13 -11.01 2.31
CA SER A 71 1.97 -10.98 1.44
C SER A 71 1.01 -12.12 1.78
N HIS A 72 -0.28 -11.86 1.62
CA HIS A 72 -1.30 -12.90 1.72
C HIS A 72 -2.41 -12.59 0.73
N PHE A 73 -2.77 -13.58 -0.08
CA PHE A 73 -3.84 -13.46 -1.08
C PHE A 73 -4.75 -14.67 -0.97
N HIS A 74 -6.04 -14.43 -0.91
CA HIS A 74 -7.06 -15.46 -0.85
C HIS A 74 -7.96 -15.36 -2.08
N HIS A 75 -8.18 -16.52 -2.72
CA HIS A 75 -9.07 -16.63 -3.88
C HIS A 75 -10.35 -17.34 -3.45
N PHE A 76 -11.50 -16.73 -3.71
CA PHE A 76 -12.80 -17.22 -3.28
C PHE A 76 -13.41 -18.25 -4.25
N GLY A 77 -12.59 -18.98 -4.95
CA GLY A 77 -13.02 -20.00 -5.91
C GLY A 77 -12.66 -19.64 -7.34
N PRO A 78 -12.83 -20.59 -8.31
CA PRO A 78 -12.32 -20.38 -9.68
C PRO A 78 -12.84 -19.12 -10.36
N ASP A 79 -14.10 -18.76 -10.12
CA ASP A 79 -14.73 -17.59 -10.67
C ASP A 79 -14.93 -16.48 -9.64
N GLY A 80 -14.35 -16.65 -8.46
CA GLY A 80 -14.53 -15.73 -7.34
C GLY A 80 -13.54 -14.60 -7.33
N GLY A 81 -13.79 -13.66 -6.44
CA GLY A 81 -12.91 -12.55 -6.20
C GLY A 81 -11.65 -12.93 -5.46
N VAL A 82 -10.79 -11.95 -5.30
CA VAL A 82 -9.53 -12.07 -4.57
C VAL A 82 -9.49 -11.01 -3.47
N SER A 83 -9.07 -11.42 -2.29
CA SER A 83 -8.71 -10.50 -1.20
C SER A 83 -7.23 -10.64 -0.94
N GLY A 84 -6.51 -9.53 -0.89
CA GLY A 84 -5.07 -9.60 -0.69
C GLY A 84 -4.51 -8.40 0.03
N VAL A 85 -3.37 -8.61 0.65
CA VAL A 85 -2.64 -7.55 1.33
C VAL A 85 -1.14 -7.77 1.18
N LEU A 86 -0.43 -6.67 0.94
CA LEU A 86 1.01 -6.58 1.12
C LEU A 86 1.27 -5.77 2.38
N VAL A 87 1.96 -6.38 3.34
CA VAL A 87 2.48 -5.66 4.49
C VAL A 87 3.83 -5.08 4.09
N LEU A 88 3.97 -3.79 4.22
CA LEU A 88 5.18 -3.07 3.86
C LEU A 88 5.84 -2.52 5.13
N ALA A 89 7.16 -2.33 5.09
CA ALA A 89 7.86 -1.68 6.19
C ALA A 89 7.28 -0.28 6.45
N GLU A 90 6.78 0.35 5.39
CA GLU A 90 6.26 1.71 5.42
C GLU A 90 4.73 1.78 5.48
N SER A 91 4.02 0.67 5.47
CA SER A 91 2.58 0.52 5.71
C SER A 91 1.95 -0.65 4.96
N HIS A 92 1.10 -0.44 3.93
CA HIS A 92 0.45 -1.55 3.23
C HIS A 92 -0.15 -1.16 1.90
N ILE A 93 -0.40 -2.18 1.07
CA ILE A 93 -1.32 -2.12 -0.07
C ILE A 93 -2.32 -3.25 0.10
N SER A 94 -3.61 -2.98 0.00
CA SER A 94 -4.63 -4.02 0.02
C SER A 94 -5.53 -3.95 -1.19
N ILE A 95 -6.14 -5.08 -1.54
CA ILE A 95 -7.06 -5.20 -2.66
C ILE A 95 -8.21 -6.14 -2.32
N HIS A 96 -9.39 -5.81 -2.82
CA HIS A 96 -10.52 -6.70 -2.88
C HIS A 96 -11.12 -6.60 -4.28
N THR A 97 -11.45 -7.74 -4.90
CA THR A 97 -12.02 -7.72 -6.24
C THR A 97 -13.40 -8.36 -6.29
N TRP A 98 -14.22 -7.84 -7.19
CA TRP A 98 -15.55 -8.36 -7.52
C TRP A 98 -15.61 -8.59 -9.02
N PRO A 99 -15.21 -9.81 -9.49
CA PRO A 99 -15.21 -10.11 -10.93
C PRO A 99 -16.57 -9.97 -11.58
N GLU A 100 -17.65 -10.29 -10.84
CA GLU A 100 -19.02 -10.16 -11.32
C GLU A 100 -19.44 -8.72 -11.64
N ARG A 101 -18.64 -7.75 -11.17
CA ARG A 101 -18.90 -6.33 -11.41
C ARG A 101 -17.75 -5.63 -12.11
N ASP A 102 -16.72 -6.36 -12.53
CA ASP A 102 -15.49 -5.79 -13.08
C ASP A 102 -14.94 -4.67 -12.20
N PHE A 103 -14.93 -4.91 -10.88
CA PHE A 103 -14.60 -3.91 -9.88
C PHE A 103 -13.47 -4.38 -8.96
N ALA A 104 -12.58 -3.47 -8.65
CA ALA A 104 -11.56 -3.68 -7.62
C ALA A 104 -11.47 -2.45 -6.70
N ALA A 105 -11.44 -2.71 -5.40
CA ALA A 105 -11.16 -1.70 -4.40
C ALA A 105 -9.73 -1.89 -3.92
N ILE A 106 -8.91 -0.86 -4.03
CA ILE A 106 -7.51 -0.89 -3.63
C ILE A 106 -7.26 0.26 -2.67
N ASP A 107 -6.49 0.02 -1.62
CA ASP A 107 -5.97 1.11 -0.83
C ASP A 107 -4.46 0.99 -0.69
N ILE A 108 -3.81 2.14 -0.64
CA ILE A 108 -2.36 2.25 -0.55
C ILE A 108 -2.06 3.25 0.54
N PHE A 109 -1.48 2.78 1.63
CA PHE A 109 -1.04 3.65 2.71
C PHE A 109 0.48 3.55 2.83
N MET A 110 1.15 4.70 2.70
CA MET A 110 2.61 4.76 2.78
C MET A 110 3.05 5.96 3.59
N CYS A 111 4.10 5.75 4.38
CA CYS A 111 4.74 6.79 5.16
C CYS A 111 6.17 7.04 4.69
N GLY A 112 6.84 8.00 5.30
CA GLY A 112 8.24 8.30 5.02
C GLY A 112 8.45 8.81 3.61
N VAL A 113 9.49 8.31 2.96
CA VAL A 113 9.90 8.77 1.62
C VAL A 113 9.17 8.06 0.49
N CYS A 114 8.33 7.07 0.81
CA CYS A 114 7.58 6.35 -0.21
C CYS A 114 6.45 7.21 -0.77
N ASN A 115 6.28 7.16 -2.09
CA ASN A 115 5.25 7.92 -2.76
C ASN A 115 4.19 6.97 -3.36
N PRO A 116 3.00 6.88 -2.74
CA PRO A 116 1.97 5.96 -3.22
C PRO A 116 1.44 6.30 -4.61
N TYR A 117 1.60 7.53 -5.07
CA TYR A 117 1.19 7.92 -6.41
C TYR A 117 2.00 7.20 -7.50
N HIS A 118 3.24 6.79 -7.19
CA HIS A 118 4.05 6.03 -8.14
C HIS A 118 3.51 4.62 -8.40
N SER A 119 2.63 4.13 -7.54
CA SER A 119 1.95 2.85 -7.75
C SER A 119 0.84 2.92 -8.81
N LEU A 120 0.29 4.09 -9.04
CA LEU A 120 -0.88 4.25 -9.92
C LEU A 120 -0.64 3.81 -11.37
N PRO A 121 0.46 4.20 -12.03
CA PRO A 121 0.69 3.76 -13.41
C PRO A 121 0.75 2.24 -13.55
N VAL A 122 1.34 1.55 -12.56
CA VAL A 122 1.45 0.08 -12.54
C VAL A 122 0.06 -0.54 -12.45
N LEU A 123 -0.76 -0.05 -11.53
CA LEU A 123 -2.11 -0.57 -11.31
C LEU A 123 -3.02 -0.29 -12.52
N LYS A 124 -2.92 0.89 -13.09
CA LYS A 124 -3.65 1.24 -14.30
C LYS A 124 -3.31 0.34 -15.48
N ASP A 125 -2.04 0.02 -15.63
CA ASP A 125 -1.57 -0.84 -16.72
C ASP A 125 -2.13 -2.25 -16.58
N VAL A 126 -2.04 -2.83 -15.38
CA VAL A 126 -2.48 -4.21 -15.15
C VAL A 126 -4.00 -4.34 -15.19
N PHE A 127 -4.71 -3.47 -14.51
CA PHE A 127 -6.17 -3.59 -14.36
C PHE A 127 -6.96 -2.87 -15.44
N ALA A 128 -6.32 -2.00 -16.20
CA ALA A 128 -6.91 -1.26 -17.33
C ALA A 128 -8.35 -0.80 -17.06
N PRO A 129 -8.62 -0.10 -15.95
CA PRO A 129 -9.97 0.28 -15.59
C PRO A 129 -10.51 1.33 -16.56
N LYS A 130 -11.83 1.31 -16.76
CA LYS A 130 -12.51 2.34 -17.55
C LYS A 130 -12.67 3.63 -16.76
N THR A 131 -12.83 3.51 -15.43
CA THR A 131 -12.99 4.65 -14.53
C THR A 131 -12.25 4.40 -13.26
N ILE A 132 -11.55 5.41 -12.76
CA ILE A 132 -10.88 5.38 -11.46
C ILE A 132 -11.44 6.52 -10.62
N THR A 133 -11.90 6.17 -9.41
CA THR A 133 -12.16 7.16 -8.36
C THR A 133 -11.02 7.10 -7.37
N LEU A 134 -10.42 8.24 -7.08
CA LEU A 134 -9.28 8.33 -6.15
C LEU A 134 -9.61 9.31 -5.04
N SER A 135 -9.42 8.89 -3.79
CA SER A 135 -9.45 9.76 -2.62
C SER A 135 -8.11 9.72 -1.93
N GLU A 136 -7.67 10.87 -1.45
CA GLU A 136 -6.44 10.98 -0.66
C GLU A 136 -6.77 11.41 0.76
N GLN A 137 -6.18 10.71 1.73
CA GLN A 137 -6.24 11.08 3.13
C GLN A 137 -4.82 11.24 3.65
N ARG A 138 -4.54 12.37 4.29
CA ARG A 138 -3.29 12.56 5.03
C ARG A 138 -3.53 12.12 6.46
N ARG A 139 -2.88 11.03 6.85
CA ARG A 139 -3.09 10.39 8.14
C ARG A 139 -2.10 10.93 9.15
N GLY A 140 -2.58 11.16 10.38
CA GLY A 140 -1.70 11.60 11.45
C GLY A 140 -1.23 13.04 11.27
N LEU A 141 -2.12 13.93 10.86
CA LEU A 141 -1.81 15.36 10.80
C LEU A 141 -1.41 15.85 12.19
N ILE A 142 -0.29 16.53 12.26
CA ILE A 142 0.15 17.16 13.51
C ILE A 142 -0.69 18.42 13.71
N PRO A 143 -1.40 18.50 14.84
CA PRO A 143 -2.29 19.61 15.15
C PRO A 143 -1.56 20.92 15.40
#